data_77fcb165ef4fecd69b32ad89f0541ad6
#
_entry.id   77fcb165ef4fecd69b32ad89f0541ad6
#
_cell.length_a   1.000
_cell.length_b   1.000
_cell.length_c   1.000
_cell.angle_alpha   90.00
_cell.angle_beta   90.00
_cell.angle_gamma   90.00
#
_symmetry.space_group_name_H-M   'P 1'
#
loop_
_entity.id
_entity.type
_entity.pdbx_description
1 polymer ?
#
loop_
_entity_poly.entity_id
_entity_poly.type
_entity_poly.pdbx_seq_one_letter_code
_entity_poly.pdbx_strand_id
1 'polypeptide(L)'
;MSNEEPSGFNTRLWRRFVQIARPYWQSEERWRSRGLLALLVLLLLGQTAFNVWFNHETGEFTSALAAGDADRFWASIRRYTLILVAAVPIYALYYYVRDSLGLRWRRWLTQHFLGRYFGQRGYYRLDAIGGIDNPDQRIAEDINAFTQQSLY
;
A
#
# COMPACT_ATOMS: atom_id res chain seq x y z
N MET A 1 -9.80 8.58 37.52
CA MET A 1 -8.82 7.50 37.22
C MET A 1 -9.38 6.77 36.03
N SER A 2 -9.01 7.22 34.83
CA SER A 2 -9.42 6.65 33.55
C SER A 2 -8.47 5.49 33.20
N ASN A 3 -8.98 4.25 33.25
CA ASN A 3 -8.29 3.08 32.75
C ASN A 3 -8.15 3.20 31.23
N GLU A 4 -7.03 3.69 30.76
CA GLU A 4 -6.59 3.45 29.39
C GLU A 4 -6.19 1.98 29.28
N GLU A 5 -7.09 1.19 28.73
CA GLU A 5 -6.77 -0.18 28.29
C GLU A 5 -5.64 -0.11 27.27
N PRO A 6 -4.53 -0.85 27.44
CA PRO A 6 -3.47 -0.87 26.43
C PRO A 6 -4.05 -1.44 25.15
N SER A 7 -3.79 -0.75 24.04
CA SER A 7 -4.20 -1.12 22.68
C SER A 7 -3.57 -2.44 22.27
N GLY A 8 -4.04 -3.52 22.85
CA GLY A 8 -3.79 -4.86 22.36
C GLY A 8 -4.30 -4.95 20.94
N PHE A 9 -3.46 -5.43 20.04
CA PHE A 9 -3.77 -5.70 18.63
C PHE A 9 -5.16 -6.35 18.57
N ASN A 10 -6.17 -5.58 18.18
CA ASN A 10 -7.56 -5.96 18.38
C ASN A 10 -7.90 -7.12 17.43
N THR A 11 -7.81 -8.35 17.91
CA THR A 11 -8.09 -9.59 17.16
C THR A 11 -9.43 -9.56 16.43
N ARG A 12 -10.40 -8.77 16.94
CA ARG A 12 -11.69 -8.56 16.28
C ARG A 12 -11.54 -7.70 15.02
N LEU A 13 -10.73 -6.65 15.05
CA LEU A 13 -10.45 -5.82 13.88
C LEU A 13 -9.69 -6.61 12.82
N TRP A 14 -8.68 -7.37 13.22
CA TRP A 14 -7.93 -8.25 12.32
C TRP A 14 -8.82 -9.29 11.64
N ARG A 15 -9.71 -9.93 12.40
CA ARG A 15 -10.65 -10.89 11.85
C ARG A 15 -11.60 -10.26 10.84
N ARG A 16 -12.13 -9.06 11.12
CA ARG A 16 -12.98 -8.31 10.19
C ARG A 16 -12.22 -7.90 8.93
N PHE A 17 -11.00 -7.43 9.09
CA PHE A 17 -10.12 -7.11 7.96
C PHE A 17 -9.93 -8.32 7.05
N VAL A 18 -9.56 -9.45 7.62
CA VAL A 18 -9.35 -10.70 6.86
C VAL A 18 -10.65 -11.16 6.19
N GLN A 19 -11.80 -11.04 6.85
CA GLN A 19 -13.10 -11.39 6.25
C GLN A 19 -13.43 -10.55 5.02
N ILE A 20 -13.10 -9.27 5.01
CA ILE A 20 -13.32 -8.36 3.89
C ILE A 20 -12.28 -8.58 2.78
N ALA A 21 -11.03 -8.81 3.15
CA ALA A 21 -9.93 -8.96 2.20
C ALA A 21 -9.90 -10.36 1.54
N ARG A 22 -10.19 -11.43 2.29
CA ARG A 22 -10.08 -12.82 1.86
C ARG A 22 -10.79 -13.15 0.53
N PRO A 23 -12.04 -12.70 0.27
CA PRO A 23 -12.73 -13.02 -0.98
C PRO A 23 -11.98 -12.52 -2.23
N TYR A 24 -11.34 -11.36 -2.16
CA TYR A 24 -10.53 -10.84 -3.25
C TYR A 24 -9.34 -11.74 -3.58
N TRP A 25 -8.61 -12.19 -2.55
CA TRP A 25 -7.43 -13.04 -2.71
C TRP A 25 -7.74 -14.49 -3.13
N GLN A 26 -9.03 -14.88 -3.13
CA GLN A 26 -9.53 -16.17 -3.58
C GLN A 26 -10.32 -16.08 -4.88
N SER A 27 -10.51 -14.88 -5.44
CA SER A 27 -11.23 -14.63 -6.70
C SER A 27 -10.47 -15.15 -7.92
N GLU A 28 -11.08 -15.06 -9.10
CA GLU A 28 -10.46 -15.41 -10.37
C GLU A 28 -9.20 -14.57 -10.67
N GLU A 29 -9.11 -13.37 -10.13
CA GLU A 29 -7.93 -12.49 -10.24
C GLU A 29 -6.79 -12.81 -9.27
N ARG A 30 -6.90 -13.89 -8.48
CA ARG A 30 -5.95 -14.26 -7.41
C ARG A 30 -4.49 -14.29 -7.85
N TRP A 31 -4.19 -14.84 -9.02
CA TRP A 31 -2.82 -14.98 -9.51
C TRP A 31 -2.20 -13.62 -9.86
N ARG A 32 -2.97 -12.77 -10.55
CA ARG A 32 -2.52 -11.41 -10.90
C ARG A 32 -2.33 -10.55 -9.67
N SER A 33 -3.27 -10.60 -8.74
CA SER A 33 -3.21 -9.82 -7.49
C SER A 33 -2.06 -10.27 -6.60
N ARG A 34 -1.83 -11.57 -6.48
CA ARG A 34 -0.67 -12.12 -5.74
C ARG A 34 0.65 -11.77 -6.42
N GLY A 35 0.71 -11.81 -7.75
CA GLY A 35 1.88 -11.37 -8.50
C GLY A 35 2.20 -9.89 -8.29
N LEU A 36 1.19 -9.01 -8.33
CA LEU A 36 1.35 -7.59 -8.05
C LEU A 36 1.78 -7.33 -6.59
N LEU A 37 1.23 -8.08 -5.63
CA LEU A 37 1.64 -7.98 -4.23
C LEU A 37 3.09 -8.43 -4.03
N ALA A 38 3.47 -9.56 -4.61
CA ALA A 38 4.85 -10.05 -4.56
C ALA A 38 5.82 -9.05 -5.19
N LEU A 39 5.45 -8.48 -6.34
CA LEU A 39 6.23 -7.43 -6.99
C LEU A 39 6.33 -6.17 -6.13
N LEU A 40 5.23 -5.76 -5.48
CA LEU A 40 5.20 -4.62 -4.57
C LEU A 40 6.17 -4.83 -3.39
N VAL A 41 6.15 -6.01 -2.77
CA VAL A 41 7.06 -6.35 -1.67
C VAL A 41 8.51 -6.36 -2.15
N LEU A 42 8.78 -6.92 -3.33
CA LEU A 42 10.13 -6.93 -3.92
C LEU A 42 10.64 -5.52 -4.19
N LEU A 43 9.79 -4.64 -4.73
CA LEU A 43 10.13 -3.24 -4.96
C LEU A 43 10.34 -2.47 -3.65
N LEU A 44 9.57 -2.76 -2.61
CA LEU A 44 9.74 -2.19 -1.28
C LEU A 44 11.10 -2.58 -0.67
N LEU A 45 11.47 -3.86 -0.79
CA LEU A 45 12.79 -4.32 -0.37
C LEU A 45 13.91 -3.66 -1.19
N GLY A 46 13.69 -3.49 -2.51
CA GLY A 46 14.60 -2.75 -3.38
C GLY A 46 14.80 -1.30 -2.93
N GLN A 47 13.71 -0.58 -2.62
CA GLN A 47 13.79 0.78 -2.09
C GLN A 47 14.56 0.83 -0.76
N THR A 48 14.33 -0.14 0.13
CA THR A 48 15.06 -0.21 1.40
C THR A 48 16.55 -0.40 1.17
N ALA A 49 16.93 -1.30 0.26
CA ALA A 49 18.33 -1.51 -0.12
C ALA A 49 18.96 -0.25 -0.71
N PHE A 50 18.24 0.47 -1.58
CA PHE A 50 18.69 1.76 -2.12
C PHE A 50 18.91 2.81 -1.02
N ASN A 51 18.00 2.92 -0.06
CA ASN A 51 18.14 3.86 1.05
C ASN A 51 19.39 3.56 1.90
N VAL A 52 19.65 2.28 2.17
CA VAL A 52 20.86 1.87 2.90
C VAL A 52 22.12 2.24 2.11
N TRP A 53 22.14 1.94 0.82
CA TRP A 53 23.28 2.22 -0.05
C TRP A 53 23.51 3.74 -0.21
N PHE A 54 22.43 4.49 -0.38
CA PHE A 54 22.46 5.94 -0.45
C PHE A 54 23.04 6.58 0.84
N ASN A 55 22.63 6.09 2.01
CA ASN A 55 23.19 6.55 3.29
C ASN A 55 24.68 6.22 3.42
N HIS A 56 25.09 5.04 2.96
CA HIS A 56 26.50 4.65 2.94
C HIS A 56 27.34 5.59 2.06
N GLU A 57 26.92 5.86 0.83
CA GLU A 57 27.65 6.78 -0.09
C GLU A 57 27.65 8.23 0.43
N THR A 58 26.59 8.65 1.13
CA THR A 58 26.56 9.97 1.77
C THR A 58 27.63 10.07 2.86
N GLY A 59 27.85 9.01 3.63
CA GLY A 59 28.92 8.92 4.61
C GLY A 59 30.33 8.97 3.98
N GLU A 60 30.54 8.21 2.90
CA GLU A 60 31.81 8.21 2.14
C GLU A 60 32.11 9.58 1.52
N PHE A 61 31.12 10.21 0.92
CA PHE A 61 31.21 11.57 0.38
C PHE A 61 31.66 12.57 1.44
N THR A 62 31.01 12.55 2.62
CA THR A 62 31.31 13.47 3.72
C THR A 62 32.74 13.21 4.28
N SER A 63 33.10 11.93 4.42
CA SER A 63 34.42 11.54 4.88
C SER A 63 35.56 11.94 3.92
N ALA A 64 35.34 11.76 2.61
CA ALA A 64 36.30 12.16 1.58
C ALA A 64 36.49 13.69 1.55
N LEU A 65 35.41 14.45 1.73
CA LEU A 65 35.43 15.90 1.81
C LEU A 65 36.22 16.38 3.04
N ALA A 66 35.97 15.77 4.21
CA ALA A 66 36.68 16.10 5.44
C ALA A 66 38.15 15.75 5.40
N ALA A 67 38.54 14.70 4.68
CA ALA A 67 39.94 14.28 4.47
C ALA A 67 40.66 15.09 3.39
N GLY A 68 39.96 15.93 2.60
CA GLY A 68 40.53 16.66 1.46
C GLY A 68 40.97 15.77 0.30
N ASP A 69 40.45 14.52 0.22
CA ASP A 69 40.79 13.52 -0.80
C ASP A 69 39.88 13.72 -2.03
N ALA A 70 40.36 14.45 -3.02
CA ALA A 70 39.63 14.77 -4.22
C ALA A 70 39.28 13.55 -5.07
N ASP A 71 40.11 12.52 -5.13
CA ASP A 71 39.85 11.34 -5.95
C ASP A 71 38.72 10.49 -5.36
N ARG A 72 38.74 10.27 -4.04
CA ARG A 72 37.62 9.61 -3.32
C ARG A 72 36.33 10.40 -3.42
N PHE A 73 36.40 11.71 -3.30
CA PHE A 73 35.24 12.59 -3.42
C PHE A 73 34.56 12.43 -4.79
N TRP A 74 35.30 12.57 -5.89
CA TRP A 74 34.74 12.41 -7.22
C TRP A 74 34.25 11.00 -7.53
N ALA A 75 34.92 9.99 -6.99
CA ALA A 75 34.46 8.61 -7.09
C ALA A 75 33.14 8.39 -6.37
N SER A 76 32.97 8.95 -5.18
CA SER A 76 31.70 8.91 -4.42
C SER A 76 30.59 9.65 -5.12
N ILE A 77 30.85 10.83 -5.68
CA ILE A 77 29.87 11.60 -6.47
C ILE A 77 29.36 10.78 -7.67
N ARG A 78 30.25 10.12 -8.40
CA ARG A 78 29.82 9.27 -9.53
C ARG A 78 28.93 8.12 -9.09
N ARG A 79 29.29 7.40 -8.01
CA ARG A 79 28.50 6.30 -7.46
C ARG A 79 27.13 6.81 -6.97
N TYR A 80 27.14 7.90 -6.21
CA TYR A 80 25.92 8.56 -5.73
C TYR A 80 24.98 8.93 -6.89
N THR A 81 25.50 9.52 -7.95
CA THR A 81 24.69 9.88 -9.14
C THR A 81 24.13 8.63 -9.82
N LEU A 82 24.92 7.56 -9.96
CA LEU A 82 24.41 6.30 -10.54
C LEU A 82 23.31 5.67 -9.69
N ILE A 83 23.46 5.67 -8.37
CA ILE A 83 22.43 5.19 -7.43
C ILE A 83 21.17 6.01 -7.59
N LEU A 84 21.26 7.33 -7.66
CA LEU A 84 20.12 8.23 -7.82
C LEU A 84 19.38 7.96 -9.13
N VAL A 85 20.10 7.84 -10.25
CA VAL A 85 19.51 7.54 -11.56
C VAL A 85 18.82 6.16 -11.55
N ALA A 86 19.43 5.15 -10.93
CA ALA A 86 18.84 3.82 -10.82
C ALA A 86 17.62 3.77 -9.87
N ALA A 87 17.59 4.62 -8.85
CA ALA A 87 16.48 4.69 -7.91
C ALA A 87 15.19 5.20 -8.56
N VAL A 88 15.26 6.19 -9.46
CA VAL A 88 14.08 6.82 -10.08
C VAL A 88 13.11 5.80 -10.71
N PRO A 89 13.54 4.88 -11.61
CA PRO A 89 12.62 3.91 -12.21
C PRO A 89 12.05 2.92 -11.20
N ILE A 90 12.80 2.58 -10.14
CA ILE A 90 12.33 1.67 -9.10
C ILE A 90 11.23 2.33 -8.26
N TYR A 91 11.41 3.59 -7.88
CA TYR A 91 10.37 4.36 -7.18
C TYR A 91 9.13 4.56 -8.06
N ALA A 92 9.32 4.92 -9.33
CA ALA A 92 8.21 5.09 -10.28
C ALA A 92 7.41 3.79 -10.45
N LEU A 93 8.12 2.65 -10.59
CA LEU A 93 7.49 1.34 -10.71
C LEU A 93 6.77 0.92 -9.43
N TYR A 94 7.34 1.22 -8.26
CA TYR A 94 6.69 0.97 -6.98
C TYR A 94 5.34 1.69 -6.88
N TYR A 95 5.31 2.99 -7.14
CA TYR A 95 4.06 3.77 -7.10
C TYR A 95 3.04 3.24 -8.11
N TYR A 96 3.47 2.95 -9.34
CA TYR A 96 2.60 2.41 -10.37
C TYR A 96 1.98 1.05 -9.96
N VAL A 97 2.77 0.12 -9.44
CA VAL A 97 2.31 -1.20 -9.01
C VAL A 97 1.37 -1.08 -7.82
N ARG A 98 1.70 -0.25 -6.84
CA ARG A 98 0.87 0.02 -5.67
C ARG A 98 -0.50 0.57 -6.07
N ASP A 99 -0.53 1.61 -6.90
CA ASP A 99 -1.76 2.25 -7.33
C ASP A 99 -2.60 1.31 -8.21
N SER A 100 -1.95 0.54 -9.09
CA SER A 100 -2.62 -0.48 -9.91
C SER A 100 -3.28 -1.57 -9.06
N LEU A 101 -2.60 -2.03 -8.00
CA LEU A 101 -3.15 -3.01 -7.06
C LEU A 101 -4.34 -2.41 -6.29
N GLY A 102 -4.21 -1.17 -5.80
CA GLY A 102 -5.25 -0.45 -5.08
C GLY A 102 -6.52 -0.26 -5.90
N LEU A 103 -6.38 0.18 -7.15
CA LEU A 103 -7.50 0.36 -8.07
C LEU A 103 -8.23 -0.94 -8.40
N ARG A 104 -7.49 -2.03 -8.65
CA ARG A 104 -8.08 -3.36 -8.91
C ARG A 104 -8.82 -3.89 -7.70
N TRP A 105 -8.21 -3.79 -6.52
CA TRP A 105 -8.82 -4.22 -5.27
C TRP A 105 -10.08 -3.43 -4.96
N ARG A 106 -10.01 -2.09 -5.06
CA ARG A 106 -11.17 -1.21 -4.90
C ARG A 106 -12.30 -1.56 -5.88
N ARG A 107 -11.99 -1.70 -7.17
CA ARG A 107 -12.97 -2.05 -8.20
C ARG A 107 -13.66 -3.37 -7.89
N TRP A 108 -12.89 -4.39 -7.54
CA TRP A 108 -13.41 -5.71 -7.22
C TRP A 108 -14.32 -5.67 -5.98
N LEU A 109 -13.87 -5.05 -4.89
CA LEU A 109 -14.67 -4.90 -3.67
C LEU A 109 -15.97 -4.16 -3.93
N THR A 110 -15.92 -3.03 -4.65
CA THR A 110 -17.11 -2.25 -4.99
C THR A 110 -18.12 -3.10 -5.78
N GLN A 111 -17.67 -3.81 -6.80
CA GLN A 111 -18.52 -4.70 -7.58
C GLN A 111 -19.10 -5.84 -6.74
N HIS A 112 -18.29 -6.44 -5.88
CA HIS A 112 -18.70 -7.54 -5.01
C HIS A 112 -19.77 -7.11 -4.00
N PHE A 113 -19.56 -5.98 -3.32
CA PHE A 113 -20.51 -5.50 -2.30
C PHE A 113 -21.77 -4.91 -2.92
N LEU A 114 -21.67 -4.13 -3.99
CA LEU A 114 -22.84 -3.63 -4.71
C LEU A 114 -23.65 -4.76 -5.34
N GLY A 115 -23.00 -5.77 -5.91
CA GLY A 115 -23.68 -6.94 -6.44
C GLY A 115 -24.51 -7.70 -5.37
N ARG A 116 -23.97 -7.81 -4.15
CA ARG A 116 -24.72 -8.38 -3.00
C ARG A 116 -25.85 -7.46 -2.54
N TYR A 117 -25.62 -6.15 -2.52
CA TYR A 117 -26.63 -5.17 -2.13
C TYR A 117 -27.85 -5.21 -3.08
N PHE A 118 -27.62 -5.20 -4.39
CA PHE A 118 -28.71 -5.26 -5.37
C PHE A 118 -29.30 -6.66 -5.54
N GLY A 119 -28.47 -7.72 -5.51
CA GLY A 119 -28.91 -9.09 -5.80
C GLY A 119 -29.81 -9.73 -4.73
N GLN A 120 -29.69 -9.32 -3.46
CA GLN A 120 -30.47 -9.87 -2.34
C GLN A 120 -31.68 -9.01 -1.92
N ARG A 121 -32.12 -8.06 -2.77
CA ARG A 121 -33.13 -7.04 -2.40
C ARG A 121 -32.74 -6.29 -1.11
N GLY A 122 -31.44 -6.13 -0.86
CA GLY A 122 -30.89 -5.49 0.34
C GLY A 122 -31.35 -4.04 0.49
N TYR A 123 -31.61 -3.36 -0.62
CA TYR A 123 -32.14 -2.01 -0.64
C TYR A 123 -33.52 -1.90 0.02
N TYR A 124 -34.43 -2.89 -0.16
CA TYR A 124 -35.72 -2.91 0.52
C TYR A 124 -35.63 -3.08 2.04
N ARG A 125 -34.59 -3.84 2.51
CA ARG A 125 -34.41 -4.05 3.94
C ARG A 125 -33.77 -2.83 4.62
N LEU A 126 -32.89 -2.12 3.94
CA LEU A 126 -32.26 -0.90 4.47
C LEU A 126 -33.22 0.28 4.47
N ASP A 127 -34.07 0.40 3.46
CA ASP A 127 -35.11 1.43 3.39
C ASP A 127 -36.17 1.24 4.52
N ALA A 128 -36.46 -0.01 4.85
CA ALA A 128 -37.36 -0.35 5.96
C ALA A 128 -36.81 -0.07 7.37
N ILE A 129 -35.47 -0.01 7.51
CA ILE A 129 -34.78 0.28 8.79
C ILE A 129 -34.61 1.80 9.00
N GLY A 130 -34.76 2.61 7.95
CA GLY A 130 -34.82 4.08 7.99
C GLY A 130 -33.65 4.72 8.74
N GLY A 131 -32.52 4.97 8.08
CA GLY A 131 -31.43 5.66 8.78
C GLY A 131 -30.12 5.80 8.01
N ILE A 132 -30.01 5.27 6.82
CA ILE A 132 -28.80 5.43 6.01
C ILE A 132 -29.17 6.14 4.71
N ASP A 133 -28.79 7.40 4.60
CA ASP A 133 -28.92 8.17 3.37
C ASP A 133 -27.85 7.71 2.36
N ASN A 134 -28.26 7.42 1.11
CA ASN A 134 -27.40 6.99 0.00
C ASN A 134 -26.43 5.82 0.33
N PRO A 135 -26.94 4.63 0.65
CA PRO A 135 -26.10 3.52 1.11
C PRO A 135 -25.10 3.01 0.06
N ASP A 136 -25.39 3.13 -1.22
CA ASP A 136 -24.52 2.81 -2.35
C ASP A 136 -23.27 3.73 -2.41
N GLN A 137 -23.45 5.03 -2.23
CA GLN A 137 -22.37 6.00 -2.15
C GLN A 137 -21.49 5.71 -0.93
N ARG A 138 -22.10 5.47 0.22
CA ARG A 138 -21.36 5.17 1.47
C ARG A 138 -20.54 3.89 1.37
N ILE A 139 -21.08 2.84 0.75
CA ILE A 139 -20.34 1.61 0.48
C ILE A 139 -19.10 1.91 -0.40
N ALA A 140 -19.24 2.72 -1.44
CA ALA A 140 -18.13 3.06 -2.33
C ALA A 140 -17.07 3.92 -1.63
N GLU A 141 -17.46 4.84 -0.76
CA GLU A 141 -16.54 5.68 0.04
C GLU A 141 -15.79 4.87 1.10
N ASP A 142 -16.49 4.01 1.84
CA ASP A 142 -15.88 3.14 2.85
C ASP A 142 -14.89 2.15 2.24
N ILE A 143 -15.21 1.58 1.07
CA ILE A 143 -14.28 0.71 0.33
C ILE A 143 -13.06 1.49 -0.15
N ASN A 144 -13.23 2.73 -0.61
CA ASN A 144 -12.11 3.58 -0.99
C ASN A 144 -11.18 3.87 0.20
N ALA A 145 -11.75 4.28 1.32
CA ALA A 145 -10.99 4.54 2.55
C ALA A 145 -10.26 3.27 3.02
N PHE A 146 -10.96 2.12 3.03
CA PHE A 146 -10.39 0.84 3.42
C PHE A 146 -9.19 0.44 2.55
N THR A 147 -9.33 0.51 1.22
CA THR A 147 -8.25 0.12 0.30
C THR A 147 -7.07 1.09 0.37
N GLN A 148 -7.32 2.38 0.52
CA GLN A 148 -6.26 3.36 0.72
C GLN A 148 -5.50 3.13 2.02
N GLN A 149 -6.17 3.03 3.16
CA GLN A 149 -5.52 2.81 4.45
C GLN A 149 -4.79 1.47 4.56
N SER A 150 -5.13 0.48 3.70
CA SER A 150 -4.47 -0.82 3.70
C SER A 150 -3.19 -0.87 2.87
N LEU A 151 -3.03 0.05 1.89
CA LEU A 151 -1.91 0.04 0.93
C LEU A 151 -1.02 1.29 1.02
N TYR A 152 -1.48 2.35 1.69
CA TYR A 152 -0.80 3.63 1.85
C TYR A 152 -0.47 3.91 3.31
#